data_253d0c961dbe9f1b383000e3c72c6192
#
_entry.id   253d0c961dbe9f1b383000e3c72c6192
#
_cell.length_a   1.000
_cell.length_b   1.000
_cell.length_c   1.000
_cell.angle_alpha   90.00
_cell.angle_beta   90.00
_cell.angle_gamma   90.00
#
_symmetry.space_group_name_H-M   'P 1'
#
loop_
_entity.id
_entity.type
_entity.pdbx_description
1 polymer ?
#
loop_
_entity_poly.entity_id
_entity_poly.type
_entity_poly.pdbx_seq_one_letter_code
_entity_poly.pdbx_strand_id
1 'polypeptide(L)'
;MAIDYDKLMALHIPDTAHSYTRKDSILYALSLGLGADPMDADQLPFVFEPQLKALPTMGVVLAHPGYWPRTLDTGLDWVRIVHAEQGLELHQALPPEAHVTGKSRVVEIIDRGPGKGAFIKYERKIFERDSGAALCTISQTMLARADGGFGGPARSMDPAHVIPERAADFCCDIPTQRNMALLYRLNGDWNPLHADPEVARAAGFEQPILHGLASWGLAGHAVLKTVCRYEPERIASIAGRFTAPVYPGETFRTEIWVDGDIISFTVRSLERDLVAINNGKVVLRPGPHGSRIDIGG
;
A
#
# COMPACT_ATOMS: atom_id res chain seq x y z
N MET A 1 3.39 5.58 28.82
CA MET A 1 2.79 4.41 29.50
C MET A 1 3.22 3.19 28.71
N ALA A 2 3.45 2.03 29.34
CA ALA A 2 3.76 0.81 28.59
C ALA A 2 2.50 0.29 27.90
N ILE A 3 2.68 -0.39 26.76
CA ILE A 3 1.59 -1.11 26.09
C ILE A 3 1.00 -2.15 27.05
N ASP A 4 -0.31 -2.18 27.17
CA ASP A 4 -1.05 -3.30 27.72
C ASP A 4 -1.36 -4.26 26.57
N TYR A 5 -0.69 -5.41 26.55
CA TYR A 5 -0.78 -6.39 25.47
C TYR A 5 -2.20 -6.89 25.25
N ASP A 6 -2.84 -7.36 26.35
CA ASP A 6 -4.17 -7.96 26.26
C ASP A 6 -5.23 -6.94 25.82
N LYS A 7 -5.14 -5.73 26.36
CA LYS A 7 -6.01 -4.61 25.99
C LYS A 7 -5.86 -4.25 24.51
N LEU A 8 -4.63 -4.15 24.01
CA LEU A 8 -4.37 -3.78 22.62
C LEU A 8 -4.76 -4.90 21.66
N MET A 9 -4.54 -6.18 22.02
CA MET A 9 -5.00 -7.32 21.23
C MET A 9 -6.53 -7.43 21.17
N ALA A 10 -7.23 -7.05 22.25
CA ALA A 10 -8.69 -7.04 22.34
C ALA A 10 -9.31 -5.71 21.87
N LEU A 11 -8.50 -4.77 21.35
CA LEU A 11 -8.97 -3.43 20.99
C LEU A 11 -10.08 -3.50 19.94
N HIS A 12 -11.23 -2.95 20.28
CA HIS A 12 -12.32 -2.78 19.32
C HIS A 12 -12.07 -1.55 18.45
N ILE A 13 -11.77 -1.78 17.19
CA ILE A 13 -11.70 -0.73 16.17
C ILE A 13 -13.06 -0.68 15.48
N PRO A 14 -13.80 0.44 15.55
CA PRO A 14 -15.15 0.52 14.98
C PRO A 14 -15.20 0.21 13.50
N ASP A 15 -16.24 -0.48 13.05
CA ASP A 15 -16.51 -0.71 11.64
C ASP A 15 -16.66 0.63 10.92
N THR A 16 -16.08 0.72 9.73
CA THR A 16 -16.09 1.95 8.93
C THR A 16 -16.93 1.76 7.67
N ALA A 17 -18.05 2.47 7.57
CA ALA A 17 -18.84 2.54 6.35
C ALA A 17 -18.20 3.55 5.38
N HIS A 18 -18.10 3.19 4.10
CA HIS A 18 -17.57 4.05 3.06
C HIS A 18 -18.35 3.82 1.75
N SER A 19 -18.62 4.91 1.05
CA SER A 19 -19.18 4.88 -0.29
C SER A 19 -18.19 5.56 -1.22
N TYR A 20 -17.76 4.87 -2.26
CA TYR A 20 -16.91 5.45 -3.28
C TYR A 20 -17.57 5.33 -4.65
N THR A 21 -17.28 6.27 -5.51
CA THR A 21 -17.88 6.47 -6.82
C THR A 21 -16.84 6.21 -7.92
N ARG A 22 -17.30 6.17 -9.17
CA ARG A 22 -16.42 6.14 -10.35
C ARG A 22 -15.39 7.28 -10.33
N LYS A 23 -15.79 8.47 -9.86
CA LYS A 23 -14.88 9.61 -9.71
C LYS A 23 -13.73 9.30 -8.74
N ASP A 24 -14.00 8.60 -7.65
CA ASP A 24 -12.97 8.25 -6.67
C ASP A 24 -12.00 7.22 -7.24
N SER A 25 -12.49 6.25 -8.02
CA SER A 25 -11.64 5.29 -8.74
C SER A 25 -10.74 5.97 -9.78
N ILE A 26 -11.29 6.91 -10.56
CA ILE A 26 -10.53 7.73 -11.51
C ILE A 26 -9.50 8.59 -10.77
N LEU A 27 -9.90 9.26 -9.68
CA LEU A 27 -8.99 10.08 -8.87
C LEU A 27 -7.83 9.26 -8.32
N TYR A 28 -8.10 8.04 -7.83
CA TYR A 28 -7.05 7.15 -7.35
C TYR A 28 -6.07 6.80 -8.47
N ALA A 29 -6.56 6.43 -9.66
CA ALA A 29 -5.72 6.11 -10.80
C ALA A 29 -4.87 7.31 -11.26
N LEU A 30 -5.47 8.50 -11.41
CA LEU A 30 -4.76 9.74 -11.75
C LEU A 30 -3.69 10.08 -10.70
N SER A 31 -3.96 9.83 -9.42
CA SER A 31 -3.02 10.08 -8.33
C SER A 31 -1.82 9.12 -8.33
N LEU A 32 -1.86 8.07 -9.16
CA LEU A 32 -0.76 7.13 -9.40
C LEU A 32 -0.17 7.25 -10.82
N GLY A 33 -0.42 8.37 -11.50
CA GLY A 33 0.19 8.70 -12.78
C GLY A 33 -0.43 8.02 -13.99
N LEU A 34 -1.56 7.30 -13.85
CA LEU A 34 -2.28 6.82 -15.03
C LEU A 34 -2.88 8.01 -15.78
N GLY A 35 -2.94 7.92 -17.11
CA GLY A 35 -3.40 9.00 -17.98
C GLY A 35 -2.38 10.12 -18.19
N ALA A 36 -1.13 9.98 -17.70
CA ALA A 36 -0.06 10.94 -17.95
C ALA A 36 0.34 11.00 -19.43
N ASP A 37 0.29 9.88 -20.15
CA ASP A 37 0.41 9.81 -21.60
C ASP A 37 -1.01 9.76 -22.20
N PRO A 38 -1.47 10.82 -22.89
CA PRO A 38 -2.82 10.85 -23.46
C PRO A 38 -3.00 9.90 -24.65
N MET A 39 -1.90 9.32 -25.17
CA MET A 39 -1.93 8.37 -26.28
C MET A 39 -1.89 6.90 -25.83
N ASP A 40 -1.69 6.63 -24.54
CA ASP A 40 -1.72 5.28 -23.98
C ASP A 40 -3.18 4.83 -23.76
N ALA A 41 -3.73 4.18 -24.79
CA ALA A 41 -5.12 3.70 -24.78
C ALA A 41 -5.38 2.60 -23.72
N ASP A 42 -4.35 1.87 -23.30
CA ASP A 42 -4.48 0.78 -22.32
C ASP A 42 -4.79 1.33 -20.92
N GLN A 43 -4.50 2.61 -20.66
CA GLN A 43 -4.81 3.28 -19.40
C GLN A 43 -6.23 3.85 -19.34
N LEU A 44 -6.91 4.04 -20.48
CA LEU A 44 -8.25 4.62 -20.54
C LEU A 44 -9.26 3.91 -19.64
N PRO A 45 -9.28 2.55 -19.52
CA PRO A 45 -10.23 1.88 -18.62
C PRO A 45 -10.07 2.23 -17.14
N PHE A 46 -9.06 2.98 -16.74
CA PHE A 46 -8.84 3.40 -15.34
C PHE A 46 -9.09 4.89 -15.10
N VAL A 47 -9.16 5.69 -16.16
CA VAL A 47 -9.25 7.16 -16.07
C VAL A 47 -10.40 7.77 -16.88
N PHE A 48 -11.17 6.91 -17.56
CA PHE A 48 -12.30 7.33 -18.40
C PHE A 48 -13.49 6.40 -18.14
N GLU A 49 -14.73 6.95 -18.09
CA GLU A 49 -15.93 6.25 -17.58
C GLU A 49 -16.38 5.01 -18.36
N PRO A 50 -16.32 4.95 -19.69
CA PRO A 50 -16.69 3.74 -20.42
C PRO A 50 -15.79 2.55 -20.02
N GLN A 51 -16.41 1.46 -19.58
CA GLN A 51 -15.71 0.23 -19.15
C GLN A 51 -14.73 0.45 -18.00
N LEU A 52 -15.01 1.43 -17.11
CA LEU A 52 -14.13 1.79 -16.00
C LEU A 52 -13.80 0.59 -15.13
N LYS A 53 -12.53 0.43 -14.82
CA LYS A 53 -11.97 -0.56 -13.90
C LYS A 53 -11.33 0.16 -12.70
N ALA A 54 -11.44 -0.41 -11.51
CA ALA A 54 -10.67 0.07 -10.36
C ALA A 54 -9.27 -0.56 -10.33
N LEU A 55 -8.28 0.22 -9.90
CA LEU A 55 -6.96 -0.32 -9.64
C LEU A 55 -7.00 -1.26 -8.43
N PRO A 56 -6.34 -2.43 -8.49
CA PRO A 56 -6.27 -3.37 -7.36
C PRO A 56 -5.81 -2.71 -6.06
N THR A 57 -4.80 -1.86 -6.15
CA THR A 57 -4.18 -1.17 -5.01
C THR A 57 -5.10 -0.16 -4.34
N MET A 58 -6.22 0.24 -4.96
CA MET A 58 -7.21 1.13 -4.35
C MET A 58 -7.81 0.55 -3.07
N GLY A 59 -7.81 -0.78 -2.90
CA GLY A 59 -8.29 -1.43 -1.68
C GLY A 59 -7.72 -0.82 -0.40
N VAL A 60 -6.46 -0.34 -0.43
CA VAL A 60 -5.79 0.18 0.78
C VAL A 60 -6.37 1.50 1.30
N VAL A 61 -7.06 2.27 0.47
CA VAL A 61 -7.71 3.53 0.87
C VAL A 61 -9.20 3.37 1.22
N LEU A 62 -9.81 2.21 0.87
CA LEU A 62 -11.23 1.98 1.11
C LEU A 62 -11.54 1.75 2.60
N ALA A 63 -12.61 2.38 3.09
CA ALA A 63 -13.13 2.22 4.45
C ALA A 63 -12.03 2.23 5.53
N HIS A 64 -11.11 3.20 5.43
CA HIS A 64 -10.00 3.35 6.36
C HIS A 64 -10.53 3.84 7.72
N PRO A 65 -10.13 3.22 8.86
CA PRO A 65 -10.66 3.54 10.19
C PRO A 65 -10.10 4.85 10.78
N GLY A 66 -9.44 5.67 9.97
CA GLY A 66 -8.68 6.81 10.47
C GLY A 66 -7.38 6.38 11.16
N TYR A 67 -6.74 7.33 11.83
CA TYR A 67 -5.49 7.04 12.56
C TYR A 67 -5.82 6.54 13.98
N TRP A 68 -6.37 5.32 14.07
CA TRP A 68 -6.82 4.69 15.30
C TRP A 68 -5.76 4.62 16.42
N PRO A 69 -4.42 4.52 16.16
CA PRO A 69 -3.44 4.58 17.25
C PRO A 69 -3.48 5.87 18.06
N ARG A 70 -3.96 6.97 17.44
CA ARG A 70 -4.13 8.27 18.09
C ARG A 70 -5.52 8.44 18.72
N THR A 71 -6.56 7.94 18.04
CA THR A 71 -7.96 8.25 18.38
C THR A 71 -8.57 7.30 19.39
N LEU A 72 -7.96 6.11 19.55
CA LEU A 72 -8.39 5.10 20.52
C LEU A 72 -7.41 5.04 21.71
N ASP A 73 -7.87 4.48 22.83
CA ASP A 73 -7.04 4.29 24.02
C ASP A 73 -6.12 3.05 23.85
N THR A 74 -5.01 3.26 23.14
CA THR A 74 -4.07 2.21 22.76
C THR A 74 -2.86 2.09 23.68
N GLY A 75 -2.54 3.15 24.42
CA GLY A 75 -1.29 3.26 25.17
C GLY A 75 -0.04 3.50 24.31
N LEU A 76 -0.17 3.61 22.97
CA LEU A 76 0.93 3.79 22.03
C LEU A 76 1.43 5.25 21.99
N ASP A 77 2.73 5.43 21.81
CA ASP A 77 3.31 6.70 21.39
C ASP A 77 3.10 6.84 19.86
N TRP A 78 1.90 7.25 19.50
CA TRP A 78 1.46 7.31 18.09
C TRP A 78 2.29 8.29 17.23
N VAL A 79 3.02 9.24 17.84
CA VAL A 79 3.89 10.19 17.11
C VAL A 79 5.11 9.47 16.51
N ARG A 80 5.58 8.43 17.18
CA ARG A 80 6.77 7.67 16.79
C ARG A 80 6.44 6.34 16.10
N ILE A 81 5.23 6.21 15.57
CA ILE A 81 4.83 5.07 14.74
C ILE A 81 5.23 5.33 13.29
N VAL A 82 5.83 4.32 12.66
CA VAL A 82 6.10 4.32 11.22
C VAL A 82 5.42 3.12 10.55
N HIS A 83 4.99 3.30 9.32
CA HIS A 83 4.43 2.25 8.49
C HIS A 83 5.59 1.39 7.95
N ALA A 84 5.67 0.14 8.39
CA ALA A 84 6.77 -0.76 8.03
C ALA A 84 6.46 -1.66 6.83
N GLU A 85 5.25 -2.25 6.79
CA GLU A 85 4.85 -3.17 5.74
C GLU A 85 3.39 -2.95 5.35
N GLN A 86 3.12 -3.13 4.06
CA GLN A 86 1.77 -3.13 3.49
C GLN A 86 1.53 -4.41 2.71
N GLY A 87 0.37 -5.02 2.92
CA GLY A 87 -0.15 -6.14 2.14
C GLY A 87 -1.60 -5.90 1.73
N LEU A 88 -1.98 -6.49 0.61
CA LEU A 88 -3.33 -6.54 0.09
C LEU A 88 -3.56 -7.91 -0.55
N GLU A 89 -4.63 -8.58 -0.17
CA GLU A 89 -5.16 -9.77 -0.82
C GLU A 89 -6.52 -9.43 -1.42
N LEU A 90 -6.69 -9.68 -2.70
CA LEU A 90 -7.94 -9.45 -3.42
C LEU A 90 -8.72 -10.74 -3.51
N HIS A 91 -9.94 -10.74 -2.98
CA HIS A 91 -10.84 -11.91 -3.08
C HIS A 91 -11.59 -11.92 -4.42
N GLN A 92 -11.82 -10.72 -4.96
CA GLN A 92 -12.37 -10.49 -6.31
C GLN A 92 -11.86 -9.15 -6.86
N ALA A 93 -12.11 -8.86 -8.13
CA ALA A 93 -11.84 -7.55 -8.70
C ALA A 93 -12.65 -6.47 -7.96
N LEU A 94 -12.02 -5.33 -7.67
CA LEU A 94 -12.72 -4.21 -7.07
C LEU A 94 -13.69 -3.60 -8.09
N PRO A 95 -14.96 -3.40 -7.75
CA PRO A 95 -15.87 -2.64 -8.59
C PRO A 95 -15.42 -1.17 -8.67
N PRO A 96 -15.72 -0.45 -9.77
CA PRO A 96 -15.33 0.96 -9.91
C PRO A 96 -16.11 1.92 -8.99
N GLU A 97 -17.20 1.44 -8.40
CA GLU A 97 -18.02 2.13 -7.39
C GLU A 97 -18.70 1.10 -6.50
N ALA A 98 -18.82 1.37 -5.21
CA ALA A 98 -19.54 0.51 -4.27
C ALA A 98 -19.83 1.21 -2.93
N HIS A 99 -20.75 0.60 -2.19
CA HIS A 99 -20.92 0.84 -0.76
C HIS A 99 -20.23 -0.28 0.01
N VAL A 100 -19.25 0.05 0.84
CA VAL A 100 -18.43 -0.94 1.54
C VAL A 100 -18.41 -0.73 3.05
N THR A 101 -18.09 -1.79 3.77
CA THR A 101 -17.79 -1.75 5.21
C THR A 101 -16.42 -2.36 5.44
N GLY A 102 -15.55 -1.61 6.12
CA GLY A 102 -14.26 -2.07 6.60
C GLY A 102 -14.35 -2.56 8.05
N LYS A 103 -13.89 -3.77 8.31
CA LYS A 103 -13.76 -4.35 9.65
C LYS A 103 -12.30 -4.52 9.98
N SER A 104 -11.84 -3.82 11.02
CA SER A 104 -10.44 -3.76 11.41
C SER A 104 -10.19 -4.46 12.74
N ARG A 105 -9.05 -5.14 12.89
CA ARG A 105 -8.61 -5.73 14.15
C ARG A 105 -7.08 -5.76 14.23
N VAL A 106 -6.55 -5.68 15.44
CA VAL A 106 -5.15 -6.04 15.71
C VAL A 106 -5.04 -7.57 15.64
N VAL A 107 -4.05 -8.08 14.91
CA VAL A 107 -3.87 -9.53 14.71
C VAL A 107 -2.60 -10.04 15.38
N GLU A 108 -1.61 -9.16 15.62
CA GLU A 108 -0.35 -9.53 16.22
C GLU A 108 0.37 -8.32 16.80
N ILE A 109 1.02 -8.54 17.95
CA ILE A 109 1.94 -7.59 18.57
C ILE A 109 3.21 -8.34 18.94
N ILE A 110 4.36 -7.82 18.50
CA ILE A 110 5.68 -8.39 18.79
C ILE A 110 6.49 -7.38 19.59
N ASP A 111 6.86 -7.72 20.82
CA ASP A 111 7.79 -6.94 21.62
C ASP A 111 9.22 -7.18 21.18
N ARG A 112 9.91 -6.14 20.75
CA ARG A 112 11.31 -6.23 20.30
C ARG A 112 12.32 -5.98 21.43
N GLY A 113 11.81 -5.75 22.62
CA GLY A 113 12.60 -5.43 23.82
C GLY A 113 12.80 -3.93 24.03
N PRO A 114 13.36 -3.56 25.21
CA PRO A 114 13.55 -2.16 25.59
C PRO A 114 14.36 -1.38 24.54
N GLY A 115 13.87 -0.20 24.16
CA GLY A 115 14.52 0.70 23.20
C GLY A 115 14.48 0.24 21.74
N LYS A 116 13.90 -0.94 21.43
CA LYS A 116 13.81 -1.45 20.05
C LYS A 116 12.41 -1.31 19.44
N GLY A 117 11.43 -0.85 20.21
CA GLY A 117 10.04 -0.69 19.78
C GLY A 117 9.25 -2.00 19.73
N ALA A 118 8.07 -1.93 19.15
CA ALA A 118 7.19 -3.07 18.95
C ALA A 118 6.65 -3.08 17.51
N PHE A 119 6.44 -4.27 16.94
CA PHE A 119 5.64 -4.40 15.74
C PHE A 119 4.20 -4.66 16.11
N ILE A 120 3.30 -3.93 15.45
CA ILE A 120 1.86 -4.09 15.59
C ILE A 120 1.30 -4.34 14.20
N LYS A 121 0.75 -5.54 14.01
CA LYS A 121 0.10 -5.94 12.76
C LYS A 121 -1.40 -5.87 12.94
N TYR A 122 -2.07 -5.19 12.02
CA TYR A 122 -3.52 -5.20 11.97
C TYR A 122 -4.03 -5.53 10.58
N GLU A 123 -5.22 -6.09 10.54
CA GLU A 123 -5.94 -6.41 9.32
C GLU A 123 -7.17 -5.53 9.21
N ARG A 124 -7.53 -5.20 7.96
CA ARG A 124 -8.82 -4.62 7.61
C ARG A 124 -9.42 -5.44 6.47
N LYS A 125 -10.61 -6.02 6.70
CA LYS A 125 -11.38 -6.72 5.66
C LYS A 125 -12.45 -5.80 5.12
N ILE A 126 -12.54 -5.72 3.80
CA ILE A 126 -13.52 -4.89 3.10
C ILE A 126 -14.63 -5.80 2.56
N PHE A 127 -15.86 -5.45 2.89
CA PHE A 127 -17.05 -6.14 2.42
C PHE A 127 -17.92 -5.17 1.63
N GLU A 128 -18.45 -5.61 0.49
CA GLU A 128 -19.51 -4.91 -0.19
C GLU A 128 -20.80 -5.01 0.63
N ARG A 129 -21.49 -3.88 0.83
CA ARG A 129 -22.62 -3.82 1.77
C ARG A 129 -23.87 -4.52 1.25
N ASP A 130 -24.10 -4.45 -0.06
CA ASP A 130 -25.33 -4.95 -0.66
C ASP A 130 -25.34 -6.47 -0.78
N SER A 131 -24.21 -7.07 -1.14
CA SER A 131 -24.06 -8.53 -1.31
C SER A 131 -23.48 -9.23 -0.07
N GLY A 132 -22.78 -8.50 0.80
CA GLY A 132 -21.98 -9.08 1.88
C GLY A 132 -20.70 -9.75 1.42
N ALA A 133 -20.36 -9.66 0.12
CA ALA A 133 -19.17 -10.30 -0.44
C ALA A 133 -17.88 -9.64 0.06
N ALA A 134 -16.88 -10.45 0.41
CA ALA A 134 -15.57 -9.95 0.72
C ALA A 134 -14.85 -9.49 -0.55
N LEU A 135 -14.41 -8.23 -0.60
CA LEU A 135 -13.67 -7.66 -1.71
C LEU A 135 -12.17 -7.89 -1.55
N CYS A 136 -11.62 -7.51 -0.41
CA CYS A 136 -10.19 -7.64 -0.15
C CYS A 136 -9.88 -7.68 1.36
N THR A 137 -8.67 -8.15 1.68
CA THR A 137 -8.07 -8.06 3.01
C THR A 137 -6.79 -7.23 2.91
N ILE A 138 -6.71 -6.19 3.71
CA ILE A 138 -5.54 -5.33 3.85
C ILE A 138 -4.80 -5.74 5.13
N SER A 139 -3.49 -5.95 5.05
CA SER A 139 -2.62 -6.14 6.21
C SER A 139 -1.61 -5.00 6.28
N GLN A 140 -1.41 -4.48 7.48
CA GLN A 140 -0.42 -3.42 7.73
C GLN A 140 0.37 -3.74 8.97
N THR A 141 1.69 -3.61 8.87
CA THR A 141 2.59 -3.69 10.02
C THR A 141 3.11 -2.30 10.34
N MET A 142 2.88 -1.87 11.57
CA MET A 142 3.41 -0.64 12.13
C MET A 142 4.60 -0.96 13.03
N LEU A 143 5.64 -0.12 13.00
CA LEU A 143 6.71 -0.12 13.99
C LEU A 143 6.49 1.06 14.96
N ALA A 144 6.06 0.74 16.17
CA ALA A 144 5.94 1.66 17.29
C ALA A 144 7.31 1.77 17.97
N ARG A 145 8.12 2.76 17.52
CA ARG A 145 9.55 2.87 17.87
C ARG A 145 9.80 3.08 19.36
N ALA A 146 8.85 3.68 20.04
CA ALA A 146 8.98 4.01 21.46
C ALA A 146 8.48 2.92 22.42
N ASP A 147 7.75 1.94 21.92
CA ASP A 147 6.86 1.11 22.72
C ASP A 147 7.35 -0.33 22.85
N GLY A 148 8.65 -0.54 23.08
CA GLY A 148 9.23 -1.86 23.33
C GLY A 148 9.56 -2.12 24.79
N GLY A 149 9.64 -3.40 25.17
CA GLY A 149 10.00 -3.83 26.53
C GLY A 149 8.82 -3.85 27.49
N PHE A 150 7.60 -4.05 26.98
CA PHE A 150 6.40 -4.18 27.81
C PHE A 150 6.13 -5.61 28.30
N GLY A 151 7.00 -6.60 27.95
CA GLY A 151 6.89 -7.98 28.40
C GLY A 151 5.93 -8.84 27.57
N GLY A 152 5.55 -8.37 26.38
CA GLY A 152 4.75 -9.14 25.43
C GLY A 152 5.53 -10.22 24.68
N PRO A 153 4.86 -10.95 23.76
CA PRO A 153 5.51 -12.01 22.99
C PRO A 153 6.73 -11.49 22.22
N ALA A 154 7.88 -12.12 22.47
CA ALA A 154 9.15 -11.84 21.80
C ALA A 154 9.42 -12.95 20.77
N ARG A 155 9.05 -12.71 19.51
CA ARG A 155 9.38 -13.58 18.39
C ARG A 155 9.95 -12.81 17.22
N SER A 156 10.58 -13.50 16.29
CA SER A 156 10.95 -12.90 15.03
C SER A 156 9.70 -12.67 14.18
N MET A 157 9.70 -11.60 13.37
CA MET A 157 8.73 -11.46 12.30
C MET A 157 8.86 -12.62 11.30
N ASP A 158 7.81 -12.90 10.59
CA ASP A 158 7.85 -13.82 9.46
C ASP A 158 8.95 -13.40 8.47
N PRO A 159 9.68 -14.36 7.86
CA PRO A 159 10.72 -14.04 6.90
C PRO A 159 10.17 -13.14 5.78
N ALA A 160 10.95 -12.11 5.44
CA ALA A 160 10.62 -11.27 4.29
C ALA A 160 10.69 -12.11 3.01
N HIS A 161 9.87 -11.71 2.02
CA HIS A 161 10.03 -12.24 0.67
C HIS A 161 11.43 -11.94 0.14
N VAL A 162 12.10 -12.96 -0.39
CA VAL A 162 13.47 -12.82 -0.90
C VAL A 162 13.42 -12.31 -2.34
N ILE A 163 14.13 -11.22 -2.60
CA ILE A 163 14.30 -10.72 -3.97
C ILE A 163 15.36 -11.58 -4.68
N PRO A 164 15.14 -12.02 -5.91
CA PRO A 164 16.12 -12.78 -6.67
C PRO A 164 17.44 -12.01 -6.85
N GLU A 165 18.58 -12.72 -6.78
CA GLU A 165 19.91 -12.10 -6.96
C GLU A 165 20.27 -11.87 -8.45
N ARG A 166 19.50 -12.44 -9.39
CA ARG A 166 19.68 -12.24 -10.82
C ARG A 166 19.25 -10.84 -11.27
N ALA A 167 19.62 -10.43 -12.46
CA ALA A 167 19.11 -9.20 -13.07
C ALA A 167 17.57 -9.24 -13.15
N ALA A 168 16.93 -8.08 -13.01
CA ALA A 168 15.49 -7.94 -13.15
C ALA A 168 15.06 -8.27 -14.59
N ASP A 169 13.91 -8.93 -14.72
CA ASP A 169 13.33 -9.24 -16.03
C ASP A 169 12.75 -7.99 -16.70
N PHE A 170 12.22 -7.07 -15.88
CA PHE A 170 11.70 -5.78 -16.33
C PHE A 170 12.13 -4.66 -15.39
N CYS A 171 12.28 -3.47 -15.97
CA CYS A 171 12.38 -2.20 -15.25
C CYS A 171 11.30 -1.27 -15.75
N CYS A 172 10.49 -0.71 -14.84
CA CYS A 172 9.45 0.25 -15.18
C CYS A 172 9.69 1.56 -14.44
N ASP A 173 9.94 2.62 -15.20
CA ASP A 173 10.16 3.96 -14.66
C ASP A 173 8.86 4.76 -14.74
N ILE A 174 8.40 5.26 -13.60
CA ILE A 174 7.23 6.13 -13.50
C ILE A 174 7.68 7.46 -12.90
N PRO A 175 7.77 8.54 -13.69
CA PRO A 175 8.04 9.87 -13.16
C PRO A 175 6.82 10.36 -12.39
N THR A 176 7.04 10.92 -11.20
CA THR A 176 5.97 11.47 -10.39
C THR A 176 5.85 12.98 -10.59
N GLN A 177 4.61 13.49 -10.51
CA GLN A 177 4.39 14.92 -10.55
C GLN A 177 4.74 15.56 -9.21
N ARG A 178 5.24 16.80 -9.22
CA ARG A 178 5.60 17.55 -8.00
C ARG A 178 4.42 17.79 -7.05
N ASN A 179 3.20 17.79 -7.56
CA ASN A 179 1.96 17.92 -6.77
C ASN A 179 1.30 16.56 -6.45
N MET A 180 1.95 15.43 -6.74
CA MET A 180 1.36 14.10 -6.57
C MET A 180 0.88 13.84 -5.13
N ALA A 181 1.61 14.32 -4.12
CA ALA A 181 1.18 14.16 -2.73
C ALA A 181 -0.13 14.91 -2.44
N LEU A 182 -0.31 16.13 -3.03
CA LEU A 182 -1.54 16.89 -2.90
C LEU A 182 -2.72 16.24 -3.63
N LEU A 183 -2.45 15.52 -4.72
CA LEU A 183 -3.46 14.76 -5.44
C LEU A 183 -3.79 13.45 -4.68
N TYR A 184 -2.76 12.69 -4.24
CA TYR A 184 -2.96 11.42 -3.56
C TYR A 184 -3.71 11.56 -2.23
N ARG A 185 -3.45 12.63 -1.45
CA ARG A 185 -4.15 12.86 -0.17
C ARG A 185 -5.66 12.95 -0.30
N LEU A 186 -6.18 13.29 -1.47
CA LEU A 186 -7.63 13.34 -1.73
C LEU A 186 -8.30 11.96 -1.68
N ASN A 187 -7.51 10.88 -1.67
CA ASN A 187 -8.01 9.51 -1.45
C ASN A 187 -8.20 9.20 0.06
N GLY A 188 -8.08 10.19 0.95
CA GLY A 188 -8.45 10.08 2.36
C GLY A 188 -7.29 10.13 3.36
N ASP A 189 -6.03 10.25 2.94
CA ASP A 189 -4.91 10.45 3.85
C ASP A 189 -4.58 11.95 3.99
N TRP A 190 -5.13 12.57 5.01
CA TRP A 190 -5.02 14.01 5.28
C TRP A 190 -3.83 14.39 6.16
N ASN A 191 -2.87 13.49 6.39
CA ASN A 191 -1.69 13.79 7.20
C ASN A 191 -0.95 15.01 6.64
N PRO A 192 -0.78 16.11 7.42
CA PRO A 192 -0.14 17.34 6.97
C PRO A 192 1.34 17.15 6.59
N LEU A 193 1.98 16.07 7.02
CA LEU A 193 3.35 15.71 6.62
C LEU A 193 3.54 15.64 5.09
N HIS A 194 2.48 15.35 4.36
CA HIS A 194 2.47 15.22 2.90
C HIS A 194 2.05 16.50 2.17
N ALA A 195 1.76 17.59 2.90
CA ALA A 195 1.22 18.81 2.31
C ALA A 195 1.84 20.09 2.87
N ASP A 196 2.17 20.12 4.16
CA ASP A 196 2.61 21.32 4.87
C ASP A 196 4.14 21.31 5.01
N PRO A 197 4.87 22.30 4.39
CA PRO A 197 6.32 22.38 4.49
C PRO A 197 6.83 22.63 5.93
N GLU A 198 6.06 23.28 6.79
CA GLU A 198 6.48 23.53 8.19
C GLU A 198 6.42 22.24 8.99
N VAL A 199 5.35 21.46 8.81
CA VAL A 199 5.20 20.13 9.44
C VAL A 199 6.30 19.18 8.93
N ALA A 200 6.59 19.20 7.64
CA ALA A 200 7.65 18.35 7.06
C ALA A 200 9.02 18.69 7.65
N ARG A 201 9.37 19.99 7.74
CA ARG A 201 10.63 20.44 8.35
C ARG A 201 10.71 20.10 9.85
N ALA A 202 9.64 20.27 10.58
CA ALA A 202 9.58 19.88 11.99
C ALA A 202 9.78 18.36 12.19
N ALA A 203 9.38 17.55 11.21
CA ALA A 203 9.60 16.11 11.18
C ALA A 203 10.99 15.69 10.65
N GLY A 204 11.85 16.65 10.27
CA GLY A 204 13.23 16.41 9.79
C GLY A 204 13.35 16.18 8.28
N PHE A 205 12.33 16.55 7.49
CA PHE A 205 12.36 16.45 6.03
C PHE A 205 12.54 17.83 5.39
N GLU A 206 13.23 17.88 4.25
CA GLU A 206 13.46 19.14 3.52
C GLU A 206 12.18 19.73 2.92
N GLN A 207 11.23 18.87 2.57
CA GLN A 207 9.93 19.21 1.97
C GLN A 207 8.89 18.12 2.31
N PRO A 208 7.59 18.35 2.05
CA PRO A 208 6.57 17.33 2.20
C PRO A 208 6.93 16.05 1.44
N ILE A 209 6.89 14.93 2.14
CA ILE A 209 7.18 13.61 1.55
C ILE A 209 5.96 13.06 0.81
N LEU A 210 6.18 12.17 -0.14
CA LEU A 210 5.10 11.41 -0.76
C LEU A 210 4.57 10.36 0.23
N HIS A 211 3.29 10.06 0.17
CA HIS A 211 2.68 8.97 0.94
C HIS A 211 3.34 7.63 0.60
N GLY A 212 3.68 6.85 1.61
CA GLY A 212 4.20 5.50 1.39
C GLY A 212 3.25 4.64 0.55
N LEU A 213 1.94 4.75 0.80
CA LEU A 213 0.93 4.04 0.02
C LEU A 213 0.84 4.50 -1.45
N ALA A 214 1.22 5.75 -1.77
CA ALA A 214 1.33 6.18 -3.17
C ALA A 214 2.51 5.47 -3.87
N SER A 215 3.68 5.40 -3.22
CA SER A 215 4.84 4.67 -3.76
C SER A 215 4.52 3.19 -3.97
N TRP A 216 3.81 2.59 -3.02
CA TRP A 216 3.35 1.20 -3.11
C TRP A 216 2.30 1.01 -4.21
N GLY A 217 1.39 1.97 -4.40
CA GLY A 217 0.44 2.01 -5.50
C GLY A 217 1.12 2.13 -6.87
N LEU A 218 2.20 2.94 -6.97
CA LEU A 218 3.03 3.06 -8.17
C LEU A 218 3.73 1.75 -8.52
N ALA A 219 4.21 0.99 -7.52
CA ALA A 219 4.74 -0.36 -7.75
C ALA A 219 3.66 -1.29 -8.33
N GLY A 220 2.44 -1.23 -7.77
CA GLY A 220 1.29 -1.98 -8.30
C GLY A 220 0.95 -1.58 -9.74
N HIS A 221 1.01 -0.27 -10.07
CA HIS A 221 0.84 0.21 -11.45
C HIS A 221 1.95 -0.33 -12.37
N ALA A 222 3.21 -0.30 -11.94
CA ALA A 222 4.32 -0.83 -12.73
C ALA A 222 4.13 -2.31 -13.06
N VAL A 223 3.76 -3.15 -12.09
CA VAL A 223 3.47 -4.58 -12.31
C VAL A 223 2.23 -4.76 -13.20
N LEU A 224 1.19 -3.96 -12.98
CA LEU A 224 -0.02 -4.00 -13.79
C LEU A 224 0.28 -3.70 -15.28
N LYS A 225 1.13 -2.70 -15.52
CA LYS A 225 1.57 -2.30 -16.86
C LYS A 225 2.43 -3.38 -17.53
N THR A 226 3.49 -3.82 -16.85
CA THR A 226 4.56 -4.64 -17.48
C THR A 226 4.19 -6.13 -17.55
N VAL A 227 3.59 -6.66 -16.47
CA VAL A 227 3.35 -8.10 -16.34
C VAL A 227 1.89 -8.44 -16.60
N CYS A 228 0.95 -7.61 -16.14
CA CYS A 228 -0.47 -7.92 -16.26
C CYS A 228 -1.13 -7.31 -17.51
N ARG A 229 -0.43 -6.48 -18.28
CA ARG A 229 -0.99 -5.81 -19.49
C ARG A 229 -2.32 -5.10 -19.20
N TYR A 230 -2.37 -4.37 -18.09
CA TYR A 230 -3.55 -3.66 -17.60
C TYR A 230 -4.81 -4.54 -17.33
N GLU A 231 -4.60 -5.82 -17.02
CA GLU A 231 -5.63 -6.75 -16.55
C GLU A 231 -5.61 -6.81 -15.01
N PRO A 232 -6.38 -5.97 -14.28
CA PRO A 232 -6.30 -5.85 -12.82
C PRO A 232 -6.74 -7.13 -12.09
N GLU A 233 -7.62 -7.92 -12.68
CA GLU A 233 -8.10 -9.20 -12.17
C GLU A 233 -7.01 -10.26 -12.03
N ARG A 234 -5.87 -10.09 -12.71
CA ARG A 234 -4.72 -11.00 -12.59
C ARG A 234 -4.00 -10.87 -11.25
N ILE A 235 -4.07 -9.73 -10.58
CA ILE A 235 -3.42 -9.55 -9.28
C ILE A 235 -4.27 -10.20 -8.19
N ALA A 236 -3.74 -11.25 -7.55
CA ALA A 236 -4.37 -11.89 -6.39
C ALA A 236 -3.94 -11.21 -5.09
N SER A 237 -2.66 -10.90 -4.96
CA SER A 237 -2.14 -10.18 -3.80
C SER A 237 -0.91 -9.36 -4.14
N ILE A 238 -0.64 -8.32 -3.33
CA ILE A 238 0.56 -7.50 -3.40
C ILE A 238 1.01 -7.16 -1.98
N ALA A 239 2.31 -7.26 -1.70
CA ALA A 239 2.90 -6.88 -0.42
C ALA A 239 4.29 -6.27 -0.63
N GLY A 240 4.77 -5.49 0.36
CA GLY A 240 6.11 -4.91 0.33
C GLY A 240 6.45 -4.20 1.63
N ARG A 241 7.75 -3.94 1.83
CA ARG A 241 8.32 -3.24 2.99
C ARG A 241 8.78 -1.85 2.60
N PHE A 242 8.39 -0.87 3.38
CA PHE A 242 8.90 0.50 3.25
C PHE A 242 10.28 0.59 3.89
N THR A 243 11.26 1.11 3.13
CA THR A 243 12.65 1.21 3.58
C THR A 243 13.13 2.66 3.69
N ALA A 244 12.56 3.57 2.91
CA ALA A 244 12.92 4.97 2.96
C ALA A 244 11.76 5.90 2.51
N PRO A 245 11.74 7.15 2.99
CA PRO A 245 10.81 8.17 2.49
C PRO A 245 11.20 8.61 1.08
N VAL A 246 10.21 9.03 0.30
CA VAL A 246 10.37 9.52 -1.07
C VAL A 246 9.67 10.86 -1.25
N TYR A 247 10.05 11.62 -2.27
CA TYR A 247 9.53 12.95 -2.53
C TYR A 247 8.70 13.00 -3.82
N PRO A 248 7.66 13.84 -3.85
CA PRO A 248 6.98 14.14 -5.11
C PRO A 248 7.95 14.78 -6.11
N GLY A 249 7.89 14.35 -7.37
CA GLY A 249 8.77 14.80 -8.44
C GLY A 249 9.95 13.86 -8.70
N GLU A 250 10.17 12.85 -7.86
CA GLU A 250 11.15 11.79 -8.13
C GLU A 250 10.60 10.78 -9.13
N THR A 251 11.50 10.14 -9.87
CA THR A 251 11.20 9.02 -10.77
C THR A 251 11.36 7.71 -10.03
N PHE A 252 10.31 6.91 -10.00
CA PHE A 252 10.34 5.59 -9.36
C PHE A 252 10.58 4.50 -10.38
N ARG A 253 11.75 3.85 -10.26
CA ARG A 253 12.05 2.61 -10.96
C ARG A 253 11.55 1.43 -10.14
N THR A 254 10.63 0.66 -10.72
CA THR A 254 10.27 -0.65 -10.21
C THR A 254 11.04 -1.70 -10.98
N GLU A 255 11.94 -2.40 -10.29
CA GLU A 255 12.63 -3.58 -10.81
C GLU A 255 11.77 -4.81 -10.52
N ILE A 256 11.54 -5.66 -11.51
CA ILE A 256 10.55 -6.73 -11.49
C ILE A 256 11.17 -8.04 -11.93
N TRP A 257 10.99 -9.10 -11.14
CA TRP A 257 11.40 -10.48 -11.42
C TRP A 257 10.14 -11.35 -11.52
N VAL A 258 10.11 -12.21 -12.55
CA VAL A 258 8.98 -13.09 -12.84
C VAL A 258 9.38 -14.54 -12.63
N ASP A 259 8.78 -15.19 -11.62
CA ASP A 259 8.99 -16.61 -11.32
C ASP A 259 7.63 -17.32 -11.30
N GLY A 260 7.10 -17.62 -12.50
CA GLY A 260 5.76 -18.16 -12.68
C GLY A 260 4.67 -17.16 -12.22
N ASP A 261 3.84 -17.57 -11.26
CA ASP A 261 2.77 -16.72 -10.71
C ASP A 261 3.27 -15.81 -9.57
N ILE A 262 4.54 -15.91 -9.20
CA ILE A 262 5.17 -15.06 -8.19
C ILE A 262 5.99 -13.97 -8.89
N ILE A 263 5.67 -12.74 -8.59
CA ILE A 263 6.40 -11.56 -9.07
C ILE A 263 7.09 -10.93 -7.88
N SER A 264 8.41 -10.83 -7.94
CA SER A 264 9.20 -10.08 -6.96
C SER A 264 9.41 -8.65 -7.47
N PHE A 265 9.48 -7.67 -6.59
CA PHE A 265 9.81 -6.31 -6.99
C PHE A 265 10.55 -5.52 -5.91
N THR A 266 11.32 -4.52 -6.36
CA THR A 266 11.84 -3.42 -5.55
C THR A 266 11.46 -2.10 -6.19
N VAL A 267 11.41 -1.02 -5.39
CA VAL A 267 11.20 0.34 -5.90
C VAL A 267 12.35 1.23 -5.48
N ARG A 268 12.92 1.93 -6.44
CA ARG A 268 14.05 2.84 -6.25
C ARG A 268 13.70 4.25 -6.73
N SER A 269 14.03 5.27 -5.94
CA SER A 269 14.13 6.65 -6.43
C SER A 269 15.39 6.80 -7.26
N LEU A 270 15.29 7.19 -8.53
CA LEU A 270 16.44 7.33 -9.41
C LEU A 270 17.29 8.56 -9.04
N GLU A 271 16.67 9.66 -8.64
CA GLU A 271 17.34 10.91 -8.31
C GLU A 271 18.25 10.80 -7.08
N ARG A 272 17.90 9.91 -6.15
CA ARG A 272 18.67 9.71 -4.90
C ARG A 272 19.36 8.36 -4.82
N ASP A 273 19.21 7.50 -5.82
CA ASP A 273 19.70 6.12 -5.83
C ASP A 273 19.35 5.35 -4.54
N LEU A 274 18.09 5.46 -4.11
CA LEU A 274 17.61 4.99 -2.83
C LEU A 274 16.48 3.98 -2.99
N VAL A 275 16.61 2.80 -2.39
CA VAL A 275 15.53 1.82 -2.34
C VAL A 275 14.45 2.29 -1.36
N ALA A 276 13.26 2.54 -1.86
CA ALA A 276 12.11 3.02 -1.10
C ALA A 276 11.17 1.90 -0.65
N ILE A 277 11.04 0.86 -1.49
CA ILE A 277 10.30 -0.37 -1.17
C ILE A 277 11.17 -1.56 -1.50
N ASN A 278 11.24 -2.51 -0.59
CA ASN A 278 11.96 -3.77 -0.75
C ASN A 278 11.07 -4.97 -0.39
N ASN A 279 11.55 -6.18 -0.69
CA ASN A 279 10.86 -7.43 -0.40
C ASN A 279 9.44 -7.48 -1.02
N GLY A 280 9.27 -6.78 -2.14
CA GLY A 280 7.99 -6.72 -2.85
C GLY A 280 7.62 -8.07 -3.44
N LYS A 281 6.35 -8.47 -3.26
CA LYS A 281 5.80 -9.70 -3.78
C LYS A 281 4.41 -9.44 -4.34
N VAL A 282 4.17 -9.88 -5.57
CA VAL A 282 2.82 -10.01 -6.13
C VAL A 282 2.56 -11.49 -6.44
N VAL A 283 1.36 -11.95 -6.13
CA VAL A 283 0.87 -13.25 -6.56
C VAL A 283 -0.16 -13.02 -7.64
N LEU A 284 0.00 -13.68 -8.77
CA LEU A 284 -0.92 -13.57 -9.88
C LEU A 284 -1.94 -14.72 -9.87
N ARG A 285 -3.16 -14.43 -10.34
CA ARG A 285 -4.11 -15.46 -10.74
C ARG A 285 -3.75 -15.97 -12.13
N PRO A 286 -4.06 -17.25 -12.44
CA PRO A 286 -3.95 -17.75 -13.80
C PRO A 286 -4.73 -16.85 -14.76
N GLY A 287 -4.09 -16.47 -15.87
CA GLY A 287 -4.77 -15.70 -16.93
C GLY A 287 -5.90 -16.51 -17.58
N PRO A 288 -6.91 -15.85 -18.19
CA PRO A 288 -8.07 -16.51 -18.79
C PRO A 288 -7.75 -17.54 -19.88
N HIS A 289 -6.51 -17.55 -20.39
CA HIS A 289 -6.07 -18.45 -21.46
C HIS A 289 -4.89 -19.36 -21.10
N GLY A 290 -4.55 -19.50 -19.80
CA GLY A 290 -3.39 -20.31 -19.41
C GLY A 290 -2.07 -19.82 -20.00
N SER A 291 -2.03 -18.60 -20.52
CA SER A 291 -0.86 -18.00 -21.15
C SER A 291 0.21 -17.81 -20.09
N ARG A 292 1.33 -18.55 -20.24
CA ARG A 292 2.58 -18.21 -19.57
C ARG A 292 2.91 -16.77 -19.90
N ILE A 293 3.41 -16.03 -18.92
CA ILE A 293 3.93 -14.68 -19.12
C ILE A 293 5.05 -14.81 -20.15
N ASP A 294 4.82 -14.26 -21.34
CA ASP A 294 5.83 -14.24 -22.40
C ASP A 294 6.89 -13.22 -22.00
N ILE A 295 7.99 -13.72 -21.45
CA ILE A 295 9.19 -12.93 -21.19
C ILE A 295 9.90 -12.86 -22.55
N GLY A 296 9.35 -12.07 -23.50
CA GLY A 296 9.93 -11.89 -24.82
C GLY A 296 11.40 -11.53 -24.69
N GLY A 297 12.25 -12.35 -25.33
CA GLY A 297 13.69 -12.19 -25.42
C GLY A 297 14.09 -10.97 -26.24
#